data_a88d963efe4ebbce78578fc175e62820
#
_entry.id   a88d963efe4ebbce78578fc175e62820
#
_cell.length_a   1.000
_cell.length_b   1.000
_cell.length_c   1.000
_cell.angle_alpha   90.00
_cell.angle_beta   90.00
_cell.angle_gamma   90.00
#
_symmetry.space_group_name_H-M   'P 1'
#
loop_
_entity.id
_entity.type
_entity.pdbx_description
1 polymer ?
#
loop_
_entity_poly.entity_id
_entity_poly.type
_entity_poly.pdbx_seq_one_letter_code
_entity_poly.pdbx_strand_id
1 'polypeptide(L)'
;MTHPVLDLSVVVPTFNEEGNLPLLWPELREVLDAAGLRYEIIFVDDGSEDRSAEIIREFHGQDPRVRLLRLKVNSGQTAATDAGFKAARGRCVVTMDADLQYDPGDIPGLLAHLERWDAVTGWRVRRDDAWTKRIASRVANGVRNALSEDDIRDSGCTFRAFRRECLRELVLYRGLHRFVPTLLRMRGYRVIEVPVKHRPRRFGRSKYGIWDRAGSALRDLLAVRWMKDRQLRYQVAEDLGGQLPEE
;
A
#
# COMPACT_ATOMS: atom_id res chain seq x y z
N MET A 1 -15.59 22.28 -15.29
CA MET A 1 -14.21 22.63 -14.91
C MET A 1 -13.43 21.34 -14.77
N THR A 2 -12.53 21.05 -15.69
CA THR A 2 -11.64 19.88 -15.63
C THR A 2 -10.64 20.11 -14.51
N HIS A 3 -10.79 19.36 -13.38
CA HIS A 3 -9.77 19.37 -12.35
C HIS A 3 -8.42 18.95 -12.95
N PRO A 4 -7.33 19.66 -12.65
CA PRO A 4 -6.01 19.27 -13.14
C PRO A 4 -5.72 17.84 -12.71
N VAL A 5 -5.27 17.03 -13.66
CA VAL A 5 -4.93 15.61 -13.40
C VAL A 5 -3.75 15.58 -12.42
N LEU A 6 -3.94 15.02 -11.25
CA LEU A 6 -2.85 14.82 -10.28
C LEU A 6 -1.89 13.75 -10.79
N ASP A 7 -0.61 13.97 -10.55
CA ASP A 7 0.43 13.00 -10.91
C ASP A 7 0.51 11.88 -9.88
N LEU A 8 0.31 12.21 -8.59
CA LEU A 8 0.50 11.29 -7.48
C LEU A 8 -0.57 11.43 -6.38
N SER A 9 -1.03 10.30 -5.85
CA SER A 9 -1.69 10.20 -4.54
C SER A 9 -0.81 9.40 -3.59
N VAL A 10 -0.46 9.97 -2.44
CA VAL A 10 0.20 9.24 -1.36
C VAL A 10 -0.84 8.81 -0.35
N VAL A 11 -1.02 7.51 -0.16
CA VAL A 11 -1.97 6.90 0.77
C VAL A 11 -1.24 6.47 2.03
N VAL A 12 -1.64 7.02 3.17
CA VAL A 12 -1.02 6.78 4.48
C VAL A 12 -2.07 6.24 5.46
N PRO A 13 -2.21 4.90 5.58
CA PRO A 13 -3.04 4.31 6.63
C PRO A 13 -2.53 4.72 8.01
N THR A 14 -3.43 5.21 8.85
CA THR A 14 -3.09 5.83 10.15
C THR A 14 -3.97 5.24 11.24
N PHE A 15 -3.39 4.83 12.37
CA PHE A 15 -4.12 4.42 13.57
C PHE A 15 -3.29 4.66 14.82
N ASN A 16 -3.68 5.66 15.62
CA ASN A 16 -2.99 6.10 16.83
C ASN A 16 -1.50 6.44 16.56
N GLU A 17 -1.29 7.45 15.72
CA GLU A 17 0.04 7.88 15.26
C GLU A 17 0.29 9.38 15.56
N GLU A 18 -0.34 9.94 16.61
CA GLU A 18 -0.22 11.36 16.98
C GLU A 18 1.23 11.84 17.14
N GLY A 19 2.14 10.96 17.60
CA GLY A 19 3.56 11.29 17.77
C GLY A 19 4.36 11.26 16.48
N ASN A 20 3.91 10.51 15.46
CA ASN A 20 4.61 10.35 14.19
C ASN A 20 4.17 11.37 13.13
N LEU A 21 2.89 11.70 13.09
CA LEU A 21 2.29 12.57 12.07
C LEU A 21 2.95 13.94 11.94
N PRO A 22 3.29 14.66 13.05
CA PRO A 22 3.95 15.96 12.97
C PRO A 22 5.34 15.92 12.34
N LEU A 23 5.98 14.77 12.30
CA LEU A 23 7.28 14.57 11.68
C LEU A 23 7.13 14.07 10.23
N LEU A 24 6.15 13.19 9.97
CA LEU A 24 5.96 12.58 8.67
C LEU A 24 5.48 13.58 7.61
N TRP A 25 4.50 14.41 7.94
CA TRP A 25 3.93 15.34 6.96
C TRP A 25 4.94 16.34 6.40
N PRO A 26 5.77 17.03 7.21
CA PRO A 26 6.81 17.91 6.68
C PRO A 26 7.81 17.18 5.78
N GLU A 27 8.26 15.97 6.16
CA GLU A 27 9.17 15.16 5.34
C GLU A 27 8.53 14.80 3.98
N LEU A 28 7.26 14.38 3.97
CA LEU A 28 6.53 14.09 2.73
C LEU A 28 6.40 15.32 1.85
N ARG A 29 5.99 16.44 2.43
CA ARG A 29 5.79 17.68 1.69
C ARG A 29 7.10 18.16 1.04
N GLU A 30 8.19 18.17 1.79
CA GLU A 30 9.51 18.58 1.28
C GLU A 30 9.93 17.75 0.06
N VAL A 31 9.83 16.43 0.16
CA VAL A 31 10.21 15.52 -0.94
C VAL A 31 9.31 15.70 -2.16
N LEU A 32 8.00 15.81 -1.96
CA LEU A 32 7.04 15.90 -3.06
C LEU A 32 7.09 17.29 -3.76
N ASP A 33 7.29 18.35 -2.99
CA ASP A 33 7.46 19.69 -3.52
C ASP A 33 8.79 19.80 -4.32
N ALA A 34 9.87 19.21 -3.79
CA ALA A 34 11.17 19.15 -4.49
C ALA A 34 11.11 18.35 -5.80
N ALA A 35 10.25 17.32 -5.87
CA ALA A 35 10.03 16.53 -7.08
C ALA A 35 9.16 17.26 -8.15
N GLY A 36 8.58 18.41 -7.83
CA GLY A 36 7.74 19.20 -8.75
C GLY A 36 6.43 18.48 -9.15
N LEU A 37 5.93 17.57 -8.35
CA LEU A 37 4.75 16.79 -8.65
C LEU A 37 3.46 17.53 -8.26
N ARG A 38 2.40 17.33 -9.04
CA ARG A 38 1.03 17.66 -8.61
C ARG A 38 0.48 16.49 -7.83
N TYR A 39 0.37 16.63 -6.52
CA TYR A 39 0.06 15.52 -5.63
C TYR A 39 -1.05 15.82 -4.63
N GLU A 40 -1.56 14.77 -4.04
CA GLU A 40 -2.35 14.78 -2.81
C GLU A 40 -1.77 13.77 -1.81
N ILE A 41 -1.96 14.04 -0.52
CA ILE A 41 -1.65 13.11 0.56
C ILE A 41 -2.97 12.73 1.23
N ILE A 42 -3.30 11.46 1.24
CA ILE A 42 -4.52 10.92 1.81
C ILE A 42 -4.16 10.15 3.08
N PHE A 43 -4.31 10.79 4.23
CA PHE A 43 -4.27 10.11 5.51
C PHE A 43 -5.59 9.39 5.74
N VAL A 44 -5.53 8.07 5.89
CA VAL A 44 -6.72 7.25 6.17
C VAL A 44 -6.71 6.86 7.64
N ASP A 45 -7.44 7.60 8.44
CA ASP A 45 -7.59 7.35 9.88
C ASP A 45 -8.53 6.17 10.12
N ASP A 46 -7.97 5.07 10.61
CA ASP A 46 -8.68 3.81 10.89
C ASP A 46 -9.33 3.85 12.28
N GLY A 47 -10.06 4.93 12.59
CA GLY A 47 -10.78 5.08 13.85
C GLY A 47 -9.84 5.31 15.05
N SER A 48 -8.83 6.18 14.92
CA SER A 48 -7.94 6.53 16.02
C SER A 48 -8.68 7.10 17.24
N GLU A 49 -8.16 6.75 18.41
CA GLU A 49 -8.64 7.18 19.73
C GLU A 49 -7.80 8.31 20.32
N ASP A 50 -6.60 8.55 19.73
CA ASP A 50 -5.69 9.64 20.07
C ASP A 50 -5.98 10.89 19.21
N ARG A 51 -5.08 11.86 19.24
CA ARG A 51 -5.21 13.12 18.49
C ARG A 51 -4.90 13.02 17.01
N SER A 52 -4.65 11.82 16.45
CA SER A 52 -4.25 11.64 15.04
C SER A 52 -5.20 12.34 14.06
N ALA A 53 -6.52 12.15 14.23
CA ALA A 53 -7.50 12.75 13.33
C ALA A 53 -7.56 14.30 13.45
N GLU A 54 -7.31 14.85 14.64
CA GLU A 54 -7.24 16.31 14.87
C GLU A 54 -6.03 16.90 14.17
N ILE A 55 -4.86 16.28 14.35
CA ILE A 55 -3.59 16.68 13.71
C ILE A 55 -3.73 16.69 12.19
N ILE A 56 -4.36 15.67 11.60
CA ILE A 56 -4.54 15.63 10.15
C ILE A 56 -5.51 16.74 9.67
N ARG A 57 -6.53 17.12 10.45
CA ARG A 57 -7.38 18.28 10.12
C ARG A 57 -6.59 19.58 10.17
N GLU A 58 -5.69 19.74 11.12
CA GLU A 58 -4.79 20.90 11.18
C GLU A 58 -3.90 20.97 9.94
N PHE A 59 -3.35 19.84 9.48
CA PHE A 59 -2.59 19.77 8.23
C PHE A 59 -3.42 20.15 7.00
N HIS A 60 -4.66 19.66 6.91
CA HIS A 60 -5.58 20.04 5.84
C HIS A 60 -5.88 21.55 5.85
N GLY A 61 -6.02 22.16 7.02
CA GLY A 61 -6.22 23.60 7.15
C GLY A 61 -5.01 24.42 6.67
N GLN A 62 -3.79 23.86 6.73
CA GLN A 62 -2.55 24.49 6.27
C GLN A 62 -2.26 24.19 4.77
N ASP A 63 -2.68 23.03 4.29
CA ASP A 63 -2.42 22.59 2.91
C ASP A 63 -3.60 21.78 2.37
N PRO A 64 -4.36 22.32 1.39
CA PRO A 64 -5.53 21.64 0.84
C PRO A 64 -5.19 20.36 0.06
N ARG A 65 -3.90 20.09 -0.23
CA ARG A 65 -3.44 18.83 -0.82
C ARG A 65 -3.50 17.67 0.17
N VAL A 66 -3.54 17.96 1.47
CA VAL A 66 -3.76 16.95 2.51
C VAL A 66 -5.24 16.64 2.63
N ARG A 67 -5.58 15.36 2.66
CA ARG A 67 -6.96 14.87 2.82
C ARG A 67 -7.03 13.90 3.99
N LEU A 68 -8.08 14.03 4.79
CA LEU A 68 -8.45 13.08 5.82
C LEU A 68 -9.59 12.20 5.32
N LEU A 69 -9.38 10.88 5.29
CA LEU A 69 -10.44 9.88 5.26
C LEU A 69 -10.52 9.25 6.65
N ARG A 70 -11.64 9.39 7.33
CA ARG A 70 -11.83 8.79 8.66
C ARG A 70 -12.84 7.65 8.61
N LEU A 71 -12.41 6.45 8.98
CA LEU A 71 -13.30 5.31 9.16
C LEU A 71 -14.07 5.47 10.48
N LYS A 72 -15.32 4.99 10.52
CA LYS A 72 -16.19 5.13 11.71
C LYS A 72 -15.65 4.36 12.91
N VAL A 73 -15.01 3.21 12.65
CA VAL A 73 -14.44 2.31 13.65
C VAL A 73 -13.15 1.72 13.12
N ASN A 74 -12.28 1.21 13.99
CA ASN A 74 -11.10 0.48 13.59
C ASN A 74 -11.51 -0.77 12.78
N SER A 75 -11.17 -0.76 11.51
CA SER A 75 -11.50 -1.81 10.52
C SER A 75 -10.26 -2.56 10.03
N GLY A 76 -9.09 -2.12 10.47
CA GLY A 76 -7.78 -2.70 10.19
C GLY A 76 -7.10 -2.13 8.95
N GLN A 77 -5.78 -2.29 8.90
CA GLN A 77 -4.91 -1.72 7.87
C GLN A 77 -5.37 -2.00 6.44
N THR A 78 -5.95 -3.19 6.18
CA THR A 78 -6.45 -3.52 4.84
C THR A 78 -7.59 -2.62 4.42
N ALA A 79 -8.54 -2.34 5.32
CA ALA A 79 -9.69 -1.47 5.06
C ALA A 79 -9.23 -0.03 4.82
N ALA A 80 -8.29 0.47 5.64
CA ALA A 80 -7.72 1.79 5.46
C ALA A 80 -6.97 1.92 4.12
N THR A 81 -6.18 0.90 3.74
CA THR A 81 -5.50 0.86 2.44
C THR A 81 -6.50 0.84 1.28
N ASP A 82 -7.53 0.01 1.33
CA ASP A 82 -8.57 -0.08 0.31
C ASP A 82 -9.34 1.23 0.13
N ALA A 83 -9.72 1.87 1.24
CA ALA A 83 -10.38 3.17 1.24
C ALA A 83 -9.50 4.25 0.59
N GLY A 84 -8.20 4.25 0.91
CA GLY A 84 -7.21 5.14 0.30
C GLY A 84 -7.05 4.92 -1.20
N PHE A 85 -6.97 3.67 -1.65
CA PHE A 85 -6.89 3.33 -3.08
C PHE A 85 -8.11 3.81 -3.85
N LYS A 86 -9.31 3.60 -3.32
CA LYS A 86 -10.57 4.05 -3.93
C LYS A 86 -10.71 5.57 -3.98
N ALA A 87 -10.13 6.28 -3.02
CA ALA A 87 -10.17 7.74 -2.93
C ALA A 87 -9.08 8.43 -3.74
N ALA A 88 -8.04 7.71 -4.18
CA ALA A 88 -6.90 8.24 -4.91
C ALA A 88 -7.28 8.79 -6.29
N ARG A 89 -6.80 9.99 -6.61
CA ARG A 89 -7.07 10.72 -7.86
C ARG A 89 -5.86 10.80 -8.79
N GLY A 90 -4.65 10.62 -8.24
CA GLY A 90 -3.39 10.68 -8.99
C GLY A 90 -3.27 9.58 -10.03
N ARG A 91 -2.49 9.82 -11.09
CA ARG A 91 -2.15 8.80 -12.09
C ARG A 91 -1.37 7.64 -11.47
N CYS A 92 -0.51 7.97 -10.51
CA CYS A 92 0.21 7.01 -9.69
C CYS A 92 -0.29 7.07 -8.25
N VAL A 93 -0.18 5.94 -7.54
CA VAL A 93 -0.51 5.83 -6.13
C VAL A 93 0.68 5.26 -5.39
N VAL A 94 1.11 5.93 -4.32
CA VAL A 94 2.13 5.40 -3.40
C VAL A 94 1.45 5.09 -2.06
N THR A 95 1.81 3.97 -1.45
CA THR A 95 1.41 3.66 -0.08
C THR A 95 2.61 3.61 0.83
N MET A 96 2.47 4.11 2.06
CA MET A 96 3.47 3.96 3.12
C MET A 96 2.80 4.00 4.49
N ASP A 97 3.42 3.38 5.48
CA ASP A 97 2.94 3.44 6.86
C ASP A 97 3.28 4.79 7.51
N ALA A 98 2.48 5.20 8.50
CA ALA A 98 2.64 6.47 9.21
C ALA A 98 3.76 6.45 10.29
N ASP A 99 4.42 5.32 10.53
CA ASP A 99 5.31 5.07 11.68
C ASP A 99 6.77 5.53 11.50
N LEU A 100 7.05 6.33 10.46
CA LEU A 100 8.37 6.88 10.12
C LEU A 100 9.45 5.82 9.78
N GLN A 101 9.07 4.56 9.59
CA GLN A 101 10.03 3.52 9.26
C GLN A 101 10.49 3.56 7.79
N TYR A 102 9.71 4.16 6.90
CA TYR A 102 10.10 4.39 5.51
C TYR A 102 10.60 5.81 5.29
N ASP A 103 11.52 5.96 4.36
CA ASP A 103 12.07 7.25 3.94
C ASP A 103 11.25 7.81 2.77
N PRO A 104 10.52 8.93 2.93
CA PRO A 104 9.81 9.55 1.80
C PRO A 104 10.73 9.87 0.61
N GLY A 105 12.03 10.08 0.86
CA GLY A 105 13.03 10.33 -0.19
C GLY A 105 13.19 9.20 -1.21
N ASP A 106 12.67 7.99 -0.92
CA ASP A 106 12.66 6.89 -1.89
C ASP A 106 11.47 6.97 -2.88
N ILE A 107 10.46 7.85 -2.65
CA ILE A 107 9.28 7.98 -3.52
C ILE A 107 9.64 8.26 -4.99
N PRO A 108 10.50 9.25 -5.32
CA PRO A 108 10.86 9.51 -6.71
C PRO A 108 11.48 8.28 -7.40
N GLY A 109 12.32 7.52 -6.67
CA GLY A 109 12.89 6.28 -7.17
C GLY A 109 11.85 5.20 -7.47
N LEU A 110 10.85 5.03 -6.59
CA LEU A 110 9.73 4.11 -6.83
C LEU A 110 8.93 4.52 -8.08
N LEU A 111 8.64 5.82 -8.23
CA LEU A 111 7.87 6.34 -9.36
C LEU A 111 8.60 6.16 -10.70
N ALA A 112 9.92 6.33 -10.74
CA ALA A 112 10.70 6.14 -11.96
C ALA A 112 10.58 4.71 -12.52
N HIS A 113 10.43 3.70 -11.67
CA HIS A 113 10.22 2.33 -12.13
C HIS A 113 8.84 2.10 -12.77
N LEU A 114 7.84 2.95 -12.49
CA LEU A 114 6.51 2.84 -13.11
C LEU A 114 6.50 3.18 -14.60
N GLU A 115 7.59 3.68 -15.17
CA GLU A 115 7.72 3.83 -16.62
C GLU A 115 7.66 2.49 -17.34
N ARG A 116 8.24 1.45 -16.73
CA ARG A 116 8.39 0.10 -17.32
C ARG A 116 7.55 -0.96 -16.63
N TRP A 117 7.12 -0.71 -15.39
CA TRP A 117 6.39 -1.65 -14.53
C TRP A 117 5.04 -1.06 -14.14
N ASP A 118 4.10 -1.92 -13.87
CA ASP A 118 2.73 -1.50 -13.53
C ASP A 118 2.61 -1.29 -12.01
N ALA A 119 3.45 -2.01 -11.23
CA ALA A 119 3.57 -1.84 -9.80
C ALA A 119 5.01 -2.07 -9.33
N VAL A 120 5.38 -1.38 -8.27
CA VAL A 120 6.68 -1.46 -7.61
C VAL A 120 6.45 -1.72 -6.13
N THR A 121 7.10 -2.72 -5.57
CA THR A 121 7.09 -2.97 -4.12
C THR A 121 8.48 -2.80 -3.56
N GLY A 122 8.59 -2.12 -2.42
CA GLY A 122 9.85 -2.02 -1.71
C GLY A 122 10.25 -3.35 -1.07
N TRP A 123 11.55 -3.61 -0.91
CA TRP A 123 12.06 -4.60 0.03
C TRP A 123 13.10 -3.94 0.93
N ARG A 124 13.02 -4.21 2.23
CA ARG A 124 13.85 -3.57 3.25
C ARG A 124 15.25 -4.18 3.28
N VAL A 125 16.28 -3.41 2.89
CA VAL A 125 17.68 -3.87 2.76
C VAL A 125 18.30 -4.19 4.12
N ARG A 126 18.03 -3.35 5.13
CA ARG A 126 18.52 -3.54 6.50
C ARG A 126 17.33 -3.76 7.42
N ARG A 127 17.26 -4.93 8.01
CA ARG A 127 16.41 -5.22 9.15
C ARG A 127 17.33 -5.32 10.36
N ASP A 128 17.18 -4.41 11.30
CA ASP A 128 17.80 -4.51 12.64
C ASP A 128 17.08 -5.57 13.50
N ASP A 129 16.71 -6.68 12.86
CA ASP A 129 16.05 -7.79 13.52
C ASP A 129 17.10 -8.72 14.13
N ALA A 130 16.83 -9.20 15.35
CA ALA A 130 17.61 -10.25 15.99
C ALA A 130 17.76 -11.45 15.04
N TRP A 131 18.90 -12.12 15.06
CA TRP A 131 19.24 -13.26 14.17
C TRP A 131 18.16 -14.34 14.11
N THR A 132 17.52 -14.66 15.23
CA THR A 132 16.40 -15.61 15.30
C THR A 132 15.18 -15.17 14.49
N LYS A 133 14.84 -13.87 14.49
CA LYS A 133 13.75 -13.31 13.67
C LYS A 133 14.07 -13.35 12.17
N ARG A 134 15.35 -13.19 11.81
CA ARG A 134 15.79 -13.28 10.39
C ARG A 134 15.61 -14.69 9.83
N ILE A 135 15.94 -15.74 10.62
CA ILE A 135 15.74 -17.14 10.21
C ILE A 135 14.25 -17.44 10.12
N ALA A 136 13.46 -17.12 11.14
CA ALA A 136 12.01 -17.33 11.12
C ALA A 136 11.34 -16.63 9.93
N SER A 137 11.77 -15.42 9.59
CA SER A 137 11.30 -14.68 8.42
C SER A 137 11.69 -15.35 7.09
N ARG A 138 12.90 -15.92 6.98
CA ARG A 138 13.32 -16.66 5.77
C ARG A 138 12.50 -17.94 5.58
N VAL A 139 12.29 -18.71 6.65
CA VAL A 139 11.46 -19.92 6.60
C VAL A 139 10.02 -19.56 6.23
N ALA A 140 9.42 -18.57 6.89
CA ALA A 140 8.08 -18.11 6.58
C ALA A 140 7.93 -17.61 5.13
N ASN A 141 8.92 -16.88 4.61
CA ASN A 141 8.93 -16.45 3.21
C ASN A 141 9.13 -17.64 2.25
N GLY A 142 9.96 -18.62 2.60
CA GLY A 142 10.14 -19.84 1.81
C GLY A 142 8.84 -20.65 1.69
N VAL A 143 8.16 -20.88 2.81
CA VAL A 143 6.85 -21.55 2.84
C VAL A 143 5.81 -20.75 2.05
N ARG A 144 5.79 -19.42 2.23
CA ARG A 144 4.89 -18.55 1.47
C ARG A 144 5.16 -18.65 -0.02
N ASN A 145 6.40 -18.49 -0.46
CA ASN A 145 6.77 -18.53 -1.88
C ASN A 145 6.44 -19.89 -2.52
N ALA A 146 6.68 -21.00 -1.80
CA ALA A 146 6.32 -22.33 -2.26
C ALA A 146 4.81 -22.51 -2.41
N LEU A 147 4.02 -21.94 -1.49
CA LEU A 147 2.55 -22.08 -1.52
C LEU A 147 1.89 -21.07 -2.47
N SER A 148 2.39 -19.82 -2.58
CA SER A 148 1.85 -18.82 -3.49
C SER A 148 2.49 -18.88 -4.89
N GLU A 149 3.55 -19.68 -5.06
CA GLU A 149 4.39 -19.71 -6.29
C GLU A 149 4.80 -18.28 -6.68
N ASP A 150 5.21 -17.50 -5.71
CA ASP A 150 5.61 -16.11 -5.84
C ASP A 150 7.07 -15.96 -5.39
N ASP A 151 7.80 -15.04 -5.99
CA ASP A 151 9.21 -14.78 -5.69
C ASP A 151 9.42 -13.50 -4.86
N ILE A 152 8.35 -12.94 -4.28
CA ILE A 152 8.41 -11.72 -3.48
C ILE A 152 9.24 -11.93 -2.21
N ARG A 153 10.29 -11.12 -2.05
CA ARG A 153 11.26 -11.20 -0.95
C ARG A 153 10.71 -10.63 0.35
N ASP A 154 9.96 -9.52 0.28
CA ASP A 154 9.44 -8.83 1.45
C ASP A 154 7.97 -8.44 1.32
N SER A 155 7.07 -9.41 1.50
CA SER A 155 5.62 -9.16 1.49
C SER A 155 5.14 -8.25 2.62
N GLY A 156 5.94 -8.08 3.66
CA GLY A 156 5.63 -7.20 4.77
C GLY A 156 5.97 -5.72 4.51
N CYS A 157 6.61 -5.42 3.40
CA CYS A 157 6.85 -4.04 3.00
C CYS A 157 5.56 -3.43 2.44
N THR A 158 5.08 -2.35 3.04
CA THR A 158 3.89 -1.60 2.63
C THR A 158 4.23 -0.37 1.80
N PHE A 159 5.51 -0.05 1.66
CA PHE A 159 6.00 1.03 0.83
C PHE A 159 6.05 0.60 -0.63
N ARG A 160 5.04 1.03 -1.39
CA ARG A 160 4.78 0.56 -2.75
C ARG A 160 4.29 1.70 -3.64
N ALA A 161 4.56 1.58 -4.94
CA ALA A 161 4.01 2.47 -5.95
C ALA A 161 3.24 1.67 -7.01
N PHE A 162 2.16 2.26 -7.52
CA PHE A 162 1.26 1.63 -8.48
C PHE A 162 0.84 2.64 -9.54
N ARG A 163 0.63 2.19 -10.76
CA ARG A 163 -0.26 2.87 -11.68
C ARG A 163 -1.68 2.73 -11.16
N ARG A 164 -2.44 3.81 -11.09
CA ARG A 164 -3.80 3.79 -10.51
C ARG A 164 -4.73 2.77 -11.17
N GLU A 165 -4.56 2.51 -12.46
CA GLU A 165 -5.34 1.53 -13.20
C GLU A 165 -5.26 0.12 -12.61
N CYS A 166 -4.09 -0.27 -12.07
CA CYS A 166 -3.91 -1.57 -11.43
C CYS A 166 -4.79 -1.78 -10.19
N LEU A 167 -5.22 -0.67 -9.57
CA LEU A 167 -5.97 -0.69 -8.32
C LEU A 167 -7.49 -0.67 -8.51
N ARG A 168 -7.99 -0.31 -9.72
CA ARG A 168 -9.44 -0.13 -9.97
C ARG A 168 -10.26 -1.38 -9.71
N GLU A 169 -9.74 -2.53 -10.12
CA GLU A 169 -10.43 -3.81 -10.00
C GLU A 169 -9.91 -4.65 -8.82
N LEU A 170 -8.97 -4.09 -8.04
CA LEU A 170 -8.38 -4.82 -6.93
C LEU A 170 -9.40 -4.93 -5.79
N VAL A 171 -9.82 -6.15 -5.50
CA VAL A 171 -10.67 -6.46 -4.35
C VAL A 171 -9.79 -6.95 -3.21
N LEU A 172 -9.81 -6.23 -2.09
CA LEU A 172 -9.06 -6.58 -0.90
C LEU A 172 -9.97 -7.17 0.17
N TYR A 173 -9.56 -8.31 0.72
CA TYR A 173 -10.14 -8.90 1.92
C TYR A 173 -9.21 -8.67 3.12
N ARG A 174 -9.74 -8.77 4.32
CA ARG A 174 -8.97 -8.57 5.56
C ARG A 174 -7.68 -9.41 5.53
N GLY A 175 -6.52 -8.77 5.79
CA GLY A 175 -5.21 -9.41 5.75
C GLY A 175 -4.49 -9.32 4.38
N LEU A 176 -5.22 -9.14 3.26
CA LEU A 176 -4.66 -9.23 1.92
C LEU A 176 -3.84 -8.01 1.47
N HIS A 177 -3.77 -6.92 2.24
CA HIS A 177 -2.87 -5.80 1.94
C HIS A 177 -1.40 -6.23 1.75
N ARG A 178 -0.99 -7.34 2.40
CA ARG A 178 0.37 -7.92 2.25
C ARG A 178 0.58 -8.61 0.90
N PHE A 179 -0.49 -9.07 0.28
CA PHE A 179 -0.48 -9.83 -0.97
C PHE A 179 -0.83 -8.98 -2.20
N VAL A 180 -0.97 -7.67 -2.06
CA VAL A 180 -1.27 -6.77 -3.20
C VAL A 180 -0.35 -7.05 -4.40
N PRO A 181 1.00 -7.17 -4.25
CA PRO A 181 1.85 -7.50 -5.38
C PRO A 181 1.51 -8.84 -6.05
N THR A 182 1.24 -9.87 -5.25
CA THR A 182 0.82 -11.21 -5.73
C THR A 182 -0.52 -11.14 -6.47
N LEU A 183 -1.50 -10.43 -5.89
CA LEU A 183 -2.84 -10.26 -6.51
C LEU A 183 -2.75 -9.50 -7.85
N LEU A 184 -1.86 -8.53 -7.97
CA LEU A 184 -1.62 -7.81 -9.22
C LEU A 184 -0.96 -8.72 -10.27
N ARG A 185 0.05 -9.51 -9.88
CA ARG A 185 0.66 -10.51 -10.79
C ARG A 185 -0.36 -11.54 -11.29
N MET A 186 -1.26 -12.01 -10.43
CA MET A 186 -2.35 -12.90 -10.84
C MET A 186 -3.22 -12.29 -11.94
N ARG A 187 -3.38 -10.98 -11.96
CA ARG A 187 -4.12 -10.22 -12.98
C ARG A 187 -3.29 -9.87 -14.21
N GLY A 188 -2.03 -10.33 -14.29
CA GLY A 188 -1.15 -10.10 -15.43
C GLY A 188 -0.36 -8.79 -15.38
N TYR A 189 -0.44 -8.02 -14.28
CA TYR A 189 0.37 -6.82 -14.13
C TYR A 189 1.82 -7.15 -13.83
N ARG A 190 2.73 -6.36 -14.38
CA ARG A 190 4.18 -6.50 -14.17
C ARG A 190 4.58 -5.82 -12.88
N VAL A 191 5.07 -6.62 -11.93
CA VAL A 191 5.47 -6.16 -10.60
C VAL A 191 6.96 -6.39 -10.38
N ILE A 192 7.68 -5.36 -9.92
CA ILE A 192 9.09 -5.43 -9.54
C ILE A 192 9.27 -5.14 -8.05
N GLU A 193 10.31 -5.73 -7.45
CA GLU A 193 10.78 -5.36 -6.13
C GLU A 193 12.06 -4.51 -6.23
N VAL A 194 12.09 -3.42 -5.46
CA VAL A 194 13.26 -2.54 -5.39
C VAL A 194 13.70 -2.33 -3.95
N PRO A 195 15.00 -2.13 -3.70
CA PRO A 195 15.47 -1.85 -2.35
C PRO A 195 14.96 -0.50 -1.86
N VAL A 196 14.49 -0.46 -0.61
CA VAL A 196 14.09 0.79 0.07
C VAL A 196 14.79 0.91 1.40
N LYS A 197 15.00 2.14 1.84
CA LYS A 197 15.54 2.44 3.16
C LYS A 197 14.51 2.10 4.23
N HIS A 198 15.00 1.61 5.37
CA HIS A 198 14.16 1.30 6.51
C HIS A 198 14.81 1.84 7.77
N ARG A 199 14.08 2.70 8.48
CA ARG A 199 14.51 3.36 9.71
C ARG A 199 13.99 2.62 10.94
N PRO A 200 14.66 2.71 12.10
CA PRO A 200 14.08 2.21 13.34
C PRO A 200 12.83 3.02 13.71
N ARG A 201 11.85 2.34 14.31
CA ARG A 201 10.64 2.99 14.81
C ARG A 201 10.96 4.01 15.89
N ARG A 202 10.39 5.21 15.80
CA ARG A 202 10.60 6.29 16.78
C ARG A 202 9.56 6.27 17.90
N PHE A 203 8.30 6.08 17.58
CA PHE A 203 7.18 6.08 18.52
C PHE A 203 6.29 4.85 18.35
N GLY A 204 5.52 4.53 19.40
CA GLY A 204 4.57 3.43 19.38
C GLY A 204 5.18 2.06 19.67
N ARG A 205 4.30 1.07 19.88
CA ARG A 205 4.66 -0.35 20.09
C ARG A 205 4.04 -1.20 18.99
N SER A 206 4.67 -2.32 18.67
CA SER A 206 4.06 -3.29 17.74
C SER A 206 2.73 -3.79 18.32
N LYS A 207 1.63 -3.53 17.65
CA LYS A 207 0.25 -3.77 18.12
C LYS A 207 -0.18 -5.25 18.07
N TYR A 208 0.67 -6.18 17.58
CA TYR A 208 0.31 -7.58 17.36
C TYR A 208 1.34 -8.56 17.89
N GLY A 209 0.89 -9.64 18.55
CA GLY A 209 1.71 -10.78 18.97
C GLY A 209 2.21 -11.62 17.77
N ILE A 210 3.31 -12.38 17.97
CA ILE A 210 3.91 -13.22 16.93
C ILE A 210 2.99 -14.38 16.56
N TRP A 211 2.31 -14.98 17.52
CA TRP A 211 1.46 -16.15 17.32
C TRP A 211 0.13 -15.83 16.63
N ASP A 212 -0.48 -14.69 16.96
CA ASP A 212 -1.71 -14.21 16.31
C ASP A 212 -1.49 -13.92 14.82
N ARG A 213 -0.26 -13.50 14.48
CA ARG A 213 0.14 -13.26 13.09
C ARG A 213 0.36 -14.55 12.31
N ALA A 214 0.87 -15.60 12.93
CA ALA A 214 1.20 -16.83 12.21
C ALA A 214 -0.05 -17.58 11.72
N GLY A 215 -1.07 -17.72 12.57
CA GLY A 215 -2.32 -18.37 12.20
C GLY A 215 -3.11 -17.62 11.12
N SER A 216 -3.22 -16.30 11.28
CA SER A 216 -3.88 -15.46 10.26
C SER A 216 -3.11 -15.45 8.94
N ALA A 217 -1.78 -15.36 8.98
CA ALA A 217 -0.95 -15.35 7.78
C ALA A 217 -1.05 -16.66 6.98
N LEU A 218 -1.13 -17.81 7.65
CA LEU A 218 -1.32 -19.10 6.98
C LEU A 218 -2.70 -19.17 6.31
N ARG A 219 -3.76 -18.72 6.99
CA ARG A 219 -5.11 -18.65 6.41
C ARG A 219 -5.15 -17.76 5.17
N ASP A 220 -4.56 -16.57 5.26
CA ASP A 220 -4.49 -15.63 4.15
C ASP A 220 -3.72 -16.23 2.95
N LEU A 221 -2.64 -16.96 3.24
CA LEU A 221 -1.84 -17.65 2.22
C LEU A 221 -2.62 -18.74 1.50
N LEU A 222 -3.35 -19.56 2.24
CA LEU A 222 -4.23 -20.61 1.66
C LEU A 222 -5.34 -19.98 0.82
N ALA A 223 -5.90 -18.85 1.27
CA ALA A 223 -6.90 -18.12 0.50
C ALA A 223 -6.31 -17.59 -0.82
N VAL A 224 -5.12 -16.99 -0.80
CA VAL A 224 -4.45 -16.50 -2.02
C VAL A 224 -4.12 -17.65 -2.98
N ARG A 225 -3.65 -18.79 -2.46
CA ARG A 225 -3.45 -19.99 -3.27
C ARG A 225 -4.74 -20.45 -3.93
N TRP A 226 -5.82 -20.57 -3.17
CA TRP A 226 -7.14 -20.95 -3.69
C TRP A 226 -7.61 -19.96 -4.78
N MET A 227 -7.45 -18.66 -4.56
CA MET A 227 -7.77 -17.64 -5.55
C MET A 227 -6.98 -17.84 -6.85
N LYS A 228 -5.67 -18.15 -6.75
CA LYS A 228 -4.81 -18.40 -7.90
C LYS A 228 -5.26 -19.62 -8.69
N ASP A 229 -5.56 -20.72 -8.00
CA ASP A 229 -5.98 -21.98 -8.63
C ASP A 229 -7.36 -21.87 -9.28
N ARG A 230 -8.21 -20.95 -8.80
CA ARG A 230 -9.59 -20.74 -9.28
C ARG A 230 -9.75 -19.51 -10.16
N GLN A 231 -8.66 -18.84 -10.51
CA GLN A 231 -8.72 -17.69 -11.40
C GLN A 231 -9.23 -18.08 -12.78
N LEU A 232 -10.27 -17.38 -13.25
CA LEU A 232 -10.76 -17.56 -14.60
C LEU A 232 -9.75 -17.03 -15.63
N ARG A 233 -9.43 -17.86 -16.61
CA ARG A 233 -8.53 -17.50 -17.72
C ARG A 233 -9.24 -17.85 -19.02
N TYR A 234 -9.83 -16.84 -19.65
CA TYR A 234 -10.46 -17.02 -20.96
C TYR A 234 -10.17 -15.81 -21.84
N GLN A 235 -10.25 -16.03 -23.12
CA GLN A 235 -10.24 -14.95 -24.11
C GLN A 235 -11.54 -15.07 -24.92
N VAL A 236 -12.20 -13.95 -25.15
CA VAL A 236 -13.36 -13.90 -26.04
C VAL A 236 -12.82 -14.02 -27.47
N ALA A 237 -13.19 -15.07 -28.16
CA ALA A 237 -12.75 -15.30 -29.53
C ALA A 237 -13.52 -14.42 -30.53
N GLU A 238 -14.78 -14.15 -30.24
CA GLU A 238 -15.65 -13.35 -31.12
C GLU A 238 -16.69 -12.64 -30.24
N ASP A 239 -16.96 -11.37 -30.51
CA ASP A 239 -18.02 -10.58 -29.92
C ASP A 239 -18.76 -9.87 -31.08
N LEU A 240 -19.91 -10.37 -31.45
CA LEU A 240 -20.76 -9.78 -32.47
C LEU A 240 -21.62 -8.64 -31.90
N GLY A 241 -21.11 -7.90 -30.94
CA GLY A 241 -21.77 -6.83 -30.21
C GLY A 241 -22.71 -6.00 -31.07
N GLY A 242 -24.01 -6.09 -30.80
CA GLY A 242 -25.01 -5.22 -31.39
C GLY A 242 -24.81 -3.78 -30.87
N GLN A 243 -24.87 -2.80 -31.75
CA GLN A 243 -25.07 -1.42 -31.34
C GLN A 243 -26.38 -1.35 -30.54
N LEU A 244 -26.31 -1.00 -29.26
CA LEU A 244 -27.53 -0.65 -28.54
C LEU A 244 -28.10 0.60 -29.21
N PRO A 245 -29.43 0.65 -29.50
CA PRO A 245 -30.03 1.86 -30.02
C PRO A 245 -29.78 3.00 -29.03
N GLU A 246 -29.28 4.11 -29.54
CA GLU A 246 -29.17 5.36 -28.76
C GLU A 246 -30.60 5.76 -28.37
N GLU A 247 -30.87 5.87 -27.04
CA GLU A 247 -32.10 6.47 -26.51
C GLU A 247 -32.00 7.99 -26.52
#